data_8d636b60179a237dc34bec5c371ee6dd
#
_entry.id   8d636b60179a237dc34bec5c371ee6dd
#
_cell.length_a   1.000
_cell.length_b   1.000
_cell.length_c   1.000
_cell.angle_alpha   90.00
_cell.angle_beta   90.00
_cell.angle_gamma   90.00
#
_symmetry.space_group_name_H-M   'P 1'
#
loop_
_entity.id
_entity.type
_entity.pdbx_description
1 polymer ?
#
loop_
_entity_poly.entity_id
_entity_poly.type
_entity_poly.pdbx_seq_one_letter_code
_entity_poly.pdbx_strand_id
1 'polypeptide(L)'
;TRILKAVLDAEKASIKAKDLTHQLLTLSKGGLPVKTTASAYELIIDSVDLAFHSSAIICEFDIQDDLWNIEIDESQISQVLHNLLLNARQAMEDTGKVIIKCSNYSNDDSSNPCLEKGNYVRFIIQDSGSGIPKDILPNIFDPYFTTKPTGHGLGLAISYSIVKNHCGHIDVESEIGSGTVFTLYLPAIDKEIKEKSSNEPVINNQRLHILVLEDEENILTLLARIFEHYGYEYVFTSDGKNTIKEYEKSICEGKPFDVVLLDLTIPGGMGGKETFLNLKKINPLVKGVVSSGYSNDDAMSNFLEYGFSARIIKPYNIEDLIRTITEVVSCEKQQI
;
A
#
# COMPACT_ATOMS: atom_id res chain seq x y z
N THR A 1 4.85 -26.27 24.62
CA THR A 1 6.24 -26.75 24.81
C THR A 1 7.20 -25.57 24.67
N ARG A 2 8.32 -25.60 25.40
CA ARG A 2 9.33 -24.52 25.47
C ARG A 2 9.90 -24.17 24.07
N ILE A 3 10.01 -25.14 23.19
CA ILE A 3 10.48 -24.97 21.81
C ILE A 3 9.49 -24.17 20.98
N LEU A 4 8.18 -24.45 21.06
CA LEU A 4 7.16 -23.70 20.31
C LEU A 4 7.14 -22.23 20.72
N LYS A 5 7.28 -21.95 22.02
CA LYS A 5 7.37 -20.57 22.51
C LYS A 5 8.61 -19.85 21.99
N ALA A 6 9.77 -20.53 21.98
CA ALA A 6 11.01 -19.96 21.45
C ALA A 6 10.92 -19.68 19.93
N VAL A 7 10.25 -20.55 19.16
CA VAL A 7 10.02 -20.33 17.72
C VAL A 7 9.08 -19.15 17.48
N LEU A 8 7.99 -19.04 18.23
CA LEU A 8 7.08 -17.89 18.15
C LEU A 8 7.74 -16.57 18.58
N ASP A 9 8.60 -16.61 19.59
CA ASP A 9 9.35 -15.43 20.03
C ASP A 9 10.40 -15.02 18.98
N ALA A 10 11.05 -15.97 18.32
CA ALA A 10 11.99 -15.71 17.21
C ALA A 10 11.27 -15.15 15.96
N GLU A 11 10.11 -15.70 15.62
CA GLU A 11 9.26 -15.18 14.53
C GLU A 11 8.86 -13.74 14.80
N LYS A 12 8.34 -13.43 15.99
CA LYS A 12 7.99 -12.05 16.39
C LYS A 12 9.19 -11.10 16.36
N ALA A 13 10.37 -11.56 16.76
CA ALA A 13 11.59 -10.77 16.69
C ALA A 13 12.01 -10.50 15.24
N SER A 14 11.88 -11.48 14.35
CA SER A 14 12.17 -11.33 12.92
C SER A 14 11.21 -10.37 12.22
N ILE A 15 9.91 -10.45 12.52
CA ILE A 15 8.90 -9.51 12.01
C ILE A 15 9.22 -8.09 12.49
N LYS A 16 9.51 -7.90 13.77
CA LYS A 16 9.92 -6.58 14.31
C LYS A 16 11.18 -6.04 13.65
N ALA A 17 12.19 -6.88 13.40
CA ALA A 17 13.41 -6.47 12.71
C ALA A 17 13.13 -6.04 11.26
N LYS A 18 12.28 -6.77 10.55
CA LYS A 18 11.81 -6.41 9.20
C LYS A 18 11.12 -5.05 9.20
N ASP A 19 10.16 -4.85 10.11
CA ASP A 19 9.40 -3.59 10.23
C ASP A 19 10.34 -2.41 10.53
N LEU A 20 11.29 -2.59 11.45
CA LEU A 20 12.27 -1.55 11.79
C LEU A 20 13.19 -1.23 10.60
N THR A 21 13.63 -2.25 9.86
CA THR A 21 14.46 -2.06 8.65
C THR A 21 13.68 -1.31 7.58
N HIS A 22 12.41 -1.64 7.37
CA HIS A 22 11.55 -0.95 6.42
C HIS A 22 11.34 0.52 6.83
N GLN A 23 11.13 0.79 8.12
CA GLN A 23 11.01 2.14 8.67
C GLN A 23 12.31 2.94 8.50
N LEU A 24 13.48 2.34 8.72
CA LEU A 24 14.78 2.99 8.51
C LEU A 24 15.06 3.27 7.03
N LEU A 25 14.68 2.37 6.13
CA LEU A 25 14.82 2.58 4.69
C LEU A 25 13.93 3.73 4.19
N THR A 26 12.71 3.85 4.70
CA THR A 26 11.78 4.95 4.38
C THR A 26 12.34 6.30 4.86
N LEU A 27 12.94 6.36 6.05
CA LEU A 27 13.63 7.56 6.56
C LEU A 27 14.91 7.90 5.77
N SER A 28 15.73 6.89 5.44
CA SER A 28 17.06 7.09 4.86
C SER A 28 17.04 7.37 3.37
N LYS A 29 16.12 6.78 2.62
CA LYS A 29 16.06 6.90 1.15
C LYS A 29 14.93 7.77 0.65
N GLY A 30 13.97 8.20 1.51
CA GLY A 30 12.86 9.09 1.15
C GLY A 30 12.42 8.86 -0.30
N GLY A 31 12.05 7.62 -0.66
CA GLY A 31 11.69 7.32 -2.03
C GLY A 31 10.63 8.31 -2.50
N LEU A 32 10.86 8.94 -3.64
CA LEU A 32 9.86 9.83 -4.24
C LEU A 32 8.54 9.06 -4.33
N PRO A 33 7.42 9.63 -3.82
CA PRO A 33 6.14 8.94 -3.83
C PRO A 33 5.68 8.65 -5.26
N VAL A 34 5.26 7.44 -5.52
CA VAL A 34 4.61 7.09 -6.78
C VAL A 34 3.15 7.46 -6.68
N LYS A 35 2.84 8.72 -7.01
CA LYS A 35 1.53 9.30 -6.81
C LYS A 35 0.53 8.76 -7.84
N THR A 36 -0.64 8.36 -7.35
CA THR A 36 -1.83 8.00 -8.14
C THR A 36 -3.04 8.74 -7.58
N THR A 37 -4.08 8.90 -8.40
CA THR A 37 -5.35 9.46 -7.92
C THR A 37 -6.03 8.45 -7.02
N ALA A 38 -6.37 8.85 -5.80
CA ALA A 38 -7.02 8.02 -4.80
C ALA A 38 -8.24 8.70 -4.19
N SER A 39 -9.20 7.90 -3.72
CA SER A 39 -10.34 8.35 -2.95
C SER A 39 -9.93 8.59 -1.49
N ALA A 40 -10.09 9.81 -1.02
CA ALA A 40 -9.84 10.15 0.38
C ALA A 40 -10.79 9.42 1.33
N TYR A 41 -12.01 9.14 0.87
CA TYR A 41 -13.03 8.39 1.62
C TYR A 41 -12.61 6.93 1.85
N GLU A 42 -12.30 6.20 0.76
CA GLU A 42 -11.89 4.79 0.85
C GLU A 42 -10.64 4.64 1.71
N LEU A 43 -9.64 5.48 1.48
CA LEU A 43 -8.38 5.45 2.21
C LEU A 43 -8.57 5.56 3.74
N ILE A 44 -9.43 6.45 4.21
CA ILE A 44 -9.64 6.62 5.67
C ILE A 44 -10.48 5.49 6.26
N ILE A 45 -11.52 5.01 5.56
CA ILE A 45 -12.35 3.91 6.03
C ILE A 45 -11.53 2.64 6.20
N ASP A 46 -10.75 2.25 5.17
CA ASP A 46 -9.88 1.07 5.21
C ASP A 46 -8.83 1.16 6.32
N SER A 47 -8.25 2.36 6.51
CA SER A 47 -7.26 2.59 7.57
C SER A 47 -7.86 2.44 8.97
N VAL A 48 -9.08 2.92 9.19
CA VAL A 48 -9.80 2.83 10.48
C VAL A 48 -10.19 1.38 10.78
N ASP A 49 -10.75 0.68 9.79
CA ASP A 49 -11.13 -0.72 9.93
C ASP A 49 -9.92 -1.59 10.31
N LEU A 50 -8.79 -1.39 9.63
CA LEU A 50 -7.56 -2.11 9.94
C LEU A 50 -7.03 -1.79 11.35
N ALA A 51 -7.02 -0.51 11.77
CA ALA A 51 -6.43 -0.08 13.03
C ALA A 51 -7.24 -0.52 14.25
N PHE A 52 -8.59 -0.53 14.14
CA PHE A 52 -9.49 -0.78 15.25
C PHE A 52 -10.20 -2.13 15.20
N HIS A 53 -9.87 -2.96 14.21
CA HIS A 53 -10.37 -4.33 14.17
C HIS A 53 -10.07 -5.06 15.49
N SER A 54 -11.08 -5.61 16.11
CA SER A 54 -10.99 -6.30 17.42
C SER A 54 -10.66 -5.40 18.62
N SER A 55 -10.89 -4.09 18.56
CA SER A 55 -10.83 -3.17 19.71
C SER A 55 -12.22 -2.80 20.22
N ALA A 56 -12.30 -2.28 21.46
CA ALA A 56 -13.55 -1.73 22.03
C ALA A 56 -13.67 -0.20 21.81
N ILE A 57 -12.94 0.36 20.86
CA ILE A 57 -12.95 1.79 20.54
C ILE A 57 -14.18 2.11 19.69
N ILE A 58 -14.90 3.16 20.05
CA ILE A 58 -16.04 3.67 19.30
C ILE A 58 -15.53 4.70 18.29
N CYS A 59 -15.74 4.43 16.99
CA CYS A 59 -15.39 5.35 15.92
C CYS A 59 -16.62 6.15 15.48
N GLU A 60 -16.52 7.48 15.51
CA GLU A 60 -17.50 8.38 14.95
C GLU A 60 -16.93 9.06 13.70
N PHE A 61 -17.73 9.07 12.63
CA PHE A 61 -17.34 9.65 11.35
C PHE A 61 -18.14 10.91 11.06
N ASP A 62 -17.46 11.96 10.64
CA ASP A 62 -17.98 13.23 10.14
C ASP A 62 -17.27 13.52 8.80
N ILE A 63 -17.73 12.87 7.76
CA ILE A 63 -17.09 12.87 6.44
C ILE A 63 -18.01 13.61 5.46
N GLN A 64 -17.46 14.61 4.78
CA GLN A 64 -18.15 15.38 3.75
C GLN A 64 -18.44 14.48 2.54
N ASP A 65 -19.67 14.52 2.01
CA ASP A 65 -20.15 13.62 0.94
C ASP A 65 -19.39 13.82 -0.40
N ASP A 66 -18.97 15.06 -0.71
CA ASP A 66 -18.31 15.47 -1.95
C ASP A 66 -16.81 15.72 -1.75
N LEU A 67 -16.10 14.82 -1.08
CA LEU A 67 -14.66 14.93 -0.90
C LEU A 67 -13.94 14.93 -2.25
N TRP A 68 -12.96 15.84 -2.36
CA TRP A 68 -12.06 15.86 -3.50
C TRP A 68 -11.13 14.65 -3.49
N ASN A 69 -10.66 14.31 -4.68
CA ASN A 69 -9.66 13.29 -4.84
C ASN A 69 -8.28 13.82 -4.49
N ILE A 70 -7.39 12.93 -4.11
CA ILE A 70 -6.01 13.23 -3.74
C ILE A 70 -5.04 12.50 -4.66
N GLU A 71 -3.88 13.11 -4.93
CA GLU A 71 -2.81 12.50 -5.71
C GLU A 71 -1.67 12.08 -4.77
N ILE A 72 -1.65 10.80 -4.44
CA ILE A 72 -0.81 10.25 -3.38
C ILE A 72 -0.18 8.92 -3.76
N ASP A 73 0.88 8.54 -3.06
CA ASP A 73 1.29 7.15 -2.91
C ASP A 73 0.44 6.54 -1.80
N GLU A 74 -0.54 5.74 -2.19
CA GLU A 74 -1.56 5.19 -1.30
C GLU A 74 -0.94 4.35 -0.17
N SER A 75 0.11 3.58 -0.48
CA SER A 75 0.81 2.77 0.52
C SER A 75 1.50 3.61 1.60
N GLN A 76 2.12 4.72 1.20
CA GLN A 76 2.79 5.63 2.13
C GLN A 76 1.77 6.39 2.98
N ILE A 77 0.68 6.89 2.41
CA ILE A 77 -0.33 7.62 3.19
C ILE A 77 -1.13 6.68 4.10
N SER A 78 -1.45 5.44 3.66
CA SER A 78 -2.02 4.41 4.54
C SER A 78 -1.11 4.14 5.74
N GLN A 79 0.21 4.11 5.56
CA GLN A 79 1.17 4.00 6.66
C GLN A 79 1.08 5.19 7.63
N VAL A 80 0.92 6.42 7.13
CA VAL A 80 0.72 7.61 7.97
C VAL A 80 -0.55 7.46 8.80
N LEU A 81 -1.69 7.18 8.17
CA LEU A 81 -2.98 7.03 8.84
C LEU A 81 -2.92 5.90 9.87
N HIS A 82 -2.35 4.75 9.52
CA HIS A 82 -2.18 3.63 10.44
C HIS A 82 -1.35 4.02 11.67
N ASN A 83 -0.23 4.75 11.49
CA ASN A 83 0.59 5.23 12.61
C ASN A 83 -0.18 6.17 13.53
N LEU A 84 -0.98 7.10 13.00
CA LEU A 84 -1.78 8.03 13.80
C LEU A 84 -2.89 7.30 14.56
N LEU A 85 -3.63 6.41 13.89
CA LEU A 85 -4.71 5.62 14.48
C LEU A 85 -4.19 4.65 15.55
N LEU A 86 -3.03 4.02 15.31
CA LEU A 86 -2.39 3.15 16.30
C LEU A 86 -1.92 3.94 17.53
N ASN A 87 -1.43 5.17 17.34
CA ASN A 87 -1.07 6.04 18.46
C ASN A 87 -2.30 6.43 19.27
N ALA A 88 -3.42 6.76 18.63
CA ALA A 88 -4.71 7.02 19.27
C ALA A 88 -5.19 5.80 20.08
N ARG A 89 -5.17 4.61 19.48
CA ARG A 89 -5.53 3.35 20.12
C ARG A 89 -4.72 3.08 21.38
N GLN A 90 -3.39 3.26 21.30
CA GLN A 90 -2.48 3.05 22.41
C GLN A 90 -2.69 4.08 23.54
N ALA A 91 -2.99 5.36 23.19
CA ALA A 91 -3.26 6.40 24.17
C ALA A 91 -4.56 6.17 24.96
N MET A 92 -5.48 5.38 24.40
CA MET A 92 -6.79 5.02 24.98
C MET A 92 -6.81 3.61 25.60
N GLU A 93 -5.70 2.87 25.59
CA GLU A 93 -5.61 1.51 26.14
C GLU A 93 -6.70 0.56 25.58
N ASP A 94 -6.90 0.58 24.25
CA ASP A 94 -7.92 -0.19 23.52
C ASP A 94 -9.38 0.12 23.86
N THR A 95 -9.67 1.18 24.64
CA THR A 95 -11.03 1.60 25.02
C THR A 95 -11.17 3.11 24.90
N GLY A 96 -12.31 3.60 24.40
CA GLY A 96 -12.54 5.04 24.27
C GLY A 96 -13.24 5.40 22.99
N LYS A 97 -13.09 6.67 22.57
CA LYS A 97 -13.75 7.23 21.39
C LYS A 97 -12.73 7.92 20.49
N VAL A 98 -12.83 7.63 19.20
CA VAL A 98 -12.11 8.35 18.15
C VAL A 98 -13.12 9.04 17.24
N ILE A 99 -12.89 10.31 16.93
CA ILE A 99 -13.67 11.07 15.98
C ILE A 99 -12.81 11.28 14.73
N ILE A 100 -13.31 10.86 13.59
CA ILE A 100 -12.68 10.98 12.28
C ILE A 100 -13.47 12.00 11.47
N LYS A 101 -12.81 13.10 11.07
CA LYS A 101 -13.45 14.08 10.18
C LYS A 101 -12.65 14.22 8.90
N CYS A 102 -13.36 14.24 7.77
CA CYS A 102 -12.76 14.53 6.47
C CYS A 102 -13.55 15.61 5.76
N SER A 103 -12.86 16.64 5.28
CA SER A 103 -13.48 17.76 4.57
C SER A 103 -12.56 18.37 3.54
N ASN A 104 -13.15 18.99 2.53
CA ASN A 104 -12.43 19.81 1.58
C ASN A 104 -11.96 21.11 2.27
N TYR A 105 -10.74 21.54 1.94
CA TYR A 105 -10.12 22.74 2.51
C TYR A 105 -9.40 23.51 1.41
N SER A 106 -9.79 24.79 1.20
CA SER A 106 -9.12 25.70 0.28
C SER A 106 -8.26 26.69 1.05
N ASN A 107 -6.96 26.73 0.76
CA ASN A 107 -6.02 27.70 1.33
C ASN A 107 -5.80 28.86 0.34
N ASP A 108 -6.79 29.77 0.24
CA ASP A 108 -6.79 30.83 -0.78
C ASP A 108 -5.92 32.05 -0.40
N ASP A 109 -5.99 32.49 0.85
CA ASP A 109 -5.36 33.73 1.33
C ASP A 109 -4.43 33.52 2.54
N SER A 110 -3.67 32.42 2.56
CA SER A 110 -2.71 32.13 3.64
C SER A 110 -3.39 32.01 5.03
N SER A 111 -4.62 31.52 5.06
CA SER A 111 -5.32 31.20 6.32
C SER A 111 -4.56 30.15 7.14
N ASN A 112 -3.81 29.28 6.48
CA ASN A 112 -2.80 28.43 7.12
C ASN A 112 -1.42 28.74 6.48
N PRO A 113 -0.51 29.44 7.19
CA PRO A 113 0.80 29.82 6.66
C PRO A 113 1.74 28.62 6.41
N CYS A 114 1.42 27.46 6.95
CA CYS A 114 2.20 26.22 6.75
C CYS A 114 1.85 25.48 5.45
N LEU A 115 0.79 25.92 4.75
CA LEU A 115 0.32 25.36 3.49
C LEU A 115 0.59 26.34 2.33
N GLU A 116 0.92 25.80 1.18
CA GLU A 116 0.91 26.58 -0.06
C GLU A 116 -0.53 26.90 -0.48
N LYS A 117 -0.69 27.91 -1.37
CA LYS A 117 -2.00 28.23 -1.93
C LYS A 117 -2.52 27.06 -2.77
N GLY A 118 -3.74 26.58 -2.50
CA GLY A 118 -4.32 25.48 -3.24
C GLY A 118 -5.44 24.75 -2.47
N ASN A 119 -5.92 23.70 -3.09
CA ASN A 119 -6.96 22.84 -2.57
C ASN A 119 -6.36 21.62 -1.87
N TYR A 120 -6.96 21.23 -0.76
CA TYR A 120 -6.53 20.12 0.08
C TYR A 120 -7.74 19.31 0.56
N VAL A 121 -7.54 18.03 0.84
CA VAL A 121 -8.42 17.27 1.72
C VAL A 121 -7.82 17.29 3.11
N ARG A 122 -8.62 17.69 4.09
CA ARG A 122 -8.26 17.76 5.49
C ARG A 122 -8.82 16.57 6.24
N PHE A 123 -7.94 15.79 6.87
CA PHE A 123 -8.28 14.69 7.77
C PHE A 123 -8.02 15.13 9.20
N ILE A 124 -8.97 14.94 10.09
CA ILE A 124 -8.84 15.17 11.53
C ILE A 124 -9.06 13.85 12.23
N ILE A 125 -8.10 13.43 13.04
CA ILE A 125 -8.16 12.24 13.89
C ILE A 125 -8.07 12.72 15.33
N GLN A 126 -9.18 12.63 16.06
CA GLN A 126 -9.28 13.07 17.46
C GLN A 126 -9.52 11.86 18.34
N ASP A 127 -8.61 11.60 19.27
CA ASP A 127 -8.75 10.58 20.31
C ASP A 127 -9.18 11.17 21.65
N SER A 128 -9.72 10.33 22.50
CA SER A 128 -10.06 10.66 23.89
C SER A 128 -9.04 10.09 24.88
N GLY A 129 -7.79 9.96 24.47
CA GLY A 129 -6.73 9.33 25.26
C GLY A 129 -6.11 10.24 26.32
N SER A 130 -4.97 9.82 26.83
CA SER A 130 -4.24 10.52 27.93
C SER A 130 -3.72 11.91 27.55
N GLY A 131 -3.65 12.23 26.25
CA GLY A 131 -3.07 13.46 25.75
C GLY A 131 -1.54 13.52 25.86
N ILE A 132 -0.96 14.59 25.31
CA ILE A 132 0.49 14.82 25.21
C ILE A 132 0.82 16.11 25.97
N PRO A 133 1.81 16.11 26.89
CA PRO A 133 2.29 17.30 27.58
C PRO A 133 2.79 18.37 26.60
N LYS A 134 2.51 19.65 26.89
CA LYS A 134 2.88 20.78 26.01
C LYS A 134 4.38 20.95 25.79
N ASP A 135 5.18 20.57 26.78
CA ASP A 135 6.65 20.67 26.77
C ASP A 135 7.30 19.69 25.78
N ILE A 136 6.63 18.56 25.46
CA ILE A 136 7.13 17.57 24.53
C ILE A 136 6.51 17.67 23.12
N LEU A 137 5.39 18.41 22.97
CA LEU A 137 4.72 18.57 21.65
C LEU A 137 5.66 19.01 20.53
N PRO A 138 6.63 19.95 20.74
CA PRO A 138 7.55 20.35 19.68
C PRO A 138 8.45 19.24 19.16
N ASN A 139 8.68 18.19 19.96
CA ASN A 139 9.66 17.16 19.70
C ASN A 139 9.04 15.83 19.24
N ILE A 140 7.70 15.72 19.17
CA ILE A 140 7.04 14.43 18.88
C ILE A 140 7.31 13.92 17.47
N PHE A 141 7.72 14.79 16.55
CA PHE A 141 8.13 14.45 15.19
C PHE A 141 9.64 14.22 15.04
N ASP A 142 10.42 14.41 16.11
CA ASP A 142 11.86 14.14 16.07
C ASP A 142 12.12 12.63 15.99
N PRO A 143 13.04 12.18 15.11
CA PRO A 143 13.42 10.80 15.05
C PRO A 143 13.89 10.26 16.40
N TYR A 144 13.47 9.04 16.75
CA TYR A 144 13.77 8.36 18.01
C TYR A 144 13.16 8.97 19.29
N PHE A 145 12.37 10.03 19.16
CA PHE A 145 11.66 10.59 20.30
C PHE A 145 10.47 9.68 20.68
N THR A 146 10.43 9.23 21.93
CA THR A 146 9.33 8.41 22.45
C THR A 146 9.21 8.53 23.97
N THR A 147 7.99 8.57 24.46
CA THR A 147 7.64 8.47 25.88
C THR A 147 7.22 7.05 26.28
N LYS A 148 7.12 6.14 25.32
CA LYS A 148 6.63 4.76 25.50
C LYS A 148 7.81 3.80 25.70
N PRO A 149 7.79 2.92 26.74
CA PRO A 149 8.89 1.98 27.02
C PRO A 149 9.20 1.01 25.87
N THR A 150 8.20 0.68 25.05
CA THR A 150 8.34 -0.25 23.92
C THR A 150 8.33 0.46 22.56
N GLY A 151 8.25 1.79 22.53
CA GLY A 151 8.22 2.60 21.32
C GLY A 151 9.63 2.82 20.77
N HIS A 152 9.77 2.81 19.44
CA HIS A 152 11.05 3.12 18.76
C HIS A 152 11.18 4.60 18.39
N GLY A 153 10.14 5.42 18.57
CA GLY A 153 10.14 6.85 18.27
C GLY A 153 10.29 7.20 16.79
N LEU A 154 9.96 6.29 15.89
CA LEU A 154 10.11 6.50 14.44
C LEU A 154 8.79 6.76 13.73
N GLY A 155 7.65 6.33 14.28
CA GLY A 155 6.35 6.38 13.58
C GLY A 155 5.94 7.79 13.17
N LEU A 156 5.94 8.75 14.10
CA LEU A 156 5.55 10.14 13.81
C LEU A 156 6.58 10.85 12.93
N ALA A 157 7.88 10.59 13.11
CA ALA A 157 8.94 11.14 12.26
C ALA A 157 8.79 10.69 10.80
N ILE A 158 8.49 9.41 10.58
CA ILE A 158 8.20 8.85 9.25
C ILE A 158 6.93 9.47 8.68
N SER A 159 5.86 9.57 9.48
CA SER A 159 4.61 10.20 9.06
C SER A 159 4.83 11.63 8.60
N TYR A 160 5.60 12.40 9.34
CA TYR A 160 5.97 13.77 8.96
C TYR A 160 6.73 13.83 7.64
N SER A 161 7.73 12.97 7.46
CA SER A 161 8.54 12.90 6.24
C SER A 161 7.68 12.50 5.02
N ILE A 162 6.83 11.50 5.15
CA ILE A 162 5.92 11.07 4.08
C ILE A 162 4.99 12.21 3.68
N VAL A 163 4.33 12.85 4.64
CA VAL A 163 3.40 13.95 4.38
C VAL A 163 4.09 15.10 3.67
N LYS A 164 5.30 15.47 4.07
CA LYS A 164 6.10 16.51 3.40
C LYS A 164 6.46 16.13 1.97
N ASN A 165 6.84 14.89 1.70
CA ASN A 165 7.13 14.41 0.35
C ASN A 165 5.89 14.43 -0.57
N HIS A 166 4.69 14.39 0.03
CA HIS A 166 3.42 14.56 -0.68
C HIS A 166 2.98 16.02 -0.83
N CYS A 167 3.82 16.99 -0.44
CA CYS A 167 3.47 18.42 -0.40
C CYS A 167 2.29 18.71 0.53
N GLY A 168 2.11 17.86 1.55
CA GLY A 168 1.09 18.01 2.57
C GLY A 168 1.62 18.66 3.86
N HIS A 169 0.74 18.71 4.85
CA HIS A 169 1.07 19.22 6.19
C HIS A 169 0.39 18.39 7.27
N ILE A 170 1.04 18.26 8.42
CA ILE A 170 0.50 17.60 9.60
C ILE A 170 0.67 18.50 10.81
N ASP A 171 -0.43 18.72 11.54
CA ASP A 171 -0.50 19.46 12.77
C ASP A 171 -0.95 18.58 13.93
N VAL A 172 -0.65 19.01 15.15
CA VAL A 172 -1.07 18.33 16.39
C VAL A 172 -1.50 19.33 17.45
N GLU A 173 -2.64 19.06 18.06
CA GLU A 173 -3.11 19.75 19.26
C GLU A 173 -3.40 18.70 20.33
N SER A 174 -2.93 18.92 21.56
CA SER A 174 -3.15 17.97 22.65
C SER A 174 -3.15 18.64 24.00
N GLU A 175 -3.97 18.09 24.89
CA GLU A 175 -4.03 18.49 26.30
C GLU A 175 -4.13 17.24 27.17
N ILE A 176 -3.36 17.23 28.27
CA ILE A 176 -3.35 16.11 29.22
C ILE A 176 -4.76 15.84 29.73
N GLY A 177 -5.22 14.61 29.61
CA GLY A 177 -6.55 14.15 30.04
C GLY A 177 -7.71 14.52 29.11
N SER A 178 -7.45 15.26 28.02
CA SER A 178 -8.47 15.65 27.02
C SER A 178 -8.30 14.92 25.68
N GLY A 179 -7.14 14.25 25.47
CA GLY A 179 -6.81 13.52 24.25
C GLY A 179 -5.94 14.31 23.29
N THR A 180 -5.82 13.81 22.06
CA THR A 180 -5.00 14.39 21.00
C THR A 180 -5.79 14.54 19.71
N VAL A 181 -5.53 15.64 19.00
CA VAL A 181 -6.08 15.92 17.67
C VAL A 181 -4.92 16.02 16.69
N PHE A 182 -4.86 15.10 15.75
CA PHE A 182 -3.98 15.21 14.59
C PHE A 182 -4.78 15.75 13.40
N THR A 183 -4.24 16.75 12.72
CA THR A 183 -4.81 17.30 11.49
C THR A 183 -3.83 17.10 10.34
N LEU A 184 -4.26 16.39 9.30
CA LEU A 184 -3.47 16.10 8.11
C LEU A 184 -4.10 16.79 6.91
N TYR A 185 -3.28 17.49 6.12
CA TYR A 185 -3.67 18.13 4.86
C TYR A 185 -2.93 17.46 3.71
N LEU A 186 -3.68 16.95 2.73
CA LEU A 186 -3.11 16.35 1.51
C LEU A 186 -3.60 17.15 0.30
N PRO A 187 -2.72 17.47 -0.67
CA PRO A 187 -3.12 18.21 -1.86
C PRO A 187 -4.25 17.50 -2.61
N ALA A 188 -5.31 18.25 -2.90
CA ALA A 188 -6.44 17.77 -3.66
C ALA A 188 -6.26 18.06 -5.14
N ILE A 189 -6.85 17.24 -5.98
CA ILE A 189 -6.91 17.42 -7.42
C ILE A 189 -8.36 17.46 -7.88
N ASP A 190 -8.63 18.38 -8.80
CA ASP A 190 -9.93 18.50 -9.47
C ASP A 190 -9.99 17.55 -10.69
N LYS A 191 -9.71 16.28 -10.44
CA LYS A 191 -9.90 15.22 -11.44
C LYS A 191 -10.94 14.28 -10.90
N GLU A 192 -12.05 14.15 -11.62
CA GLU A 192 -12.94 13.00 -11.40
C GLU A 192 -12.09 11.74 -11.43
N ILE A 193 -12.17 10.93 -10.39
CA ILE A 193 -11.81 9.53 -10.56
C ILE A 193 -12.71 9.07 -11.70
N LYS A 194 -12.14 8.68 -12.84
CA LYS A 194 -12.82 7.64 -13.62
C LYS A 194 -13.08 6.57 -12.57
N GLU A 195 -14.33 6.45 -12.17
CA GLU A 195 -14.75 5.48 -11.18
C GLU A 195 -13.94 4.22 -11.41
N LYS A 196 -13.03 3.88 -10.48
CA LYS A 196 -12.68 2.50 -10.31
C LYS A 196 -14.05 1.91 -10.03
N SER A 197 -14.71 1.46 -11.10
CA SER A 197 -16.01 0.82 -10.98
C SER A 197 -15.85 -0.10 -9.79
N SER A 198 -16.69 0.10 -8.78
CA SER A 198 -17.02 -0.90 -7.78
C SER A 198 -17.69 -2.06 -8.52
N ASN A 199 -16.97 -2.60 -9.47
CA ASN A 199 -17.14 -3.94 -9.89
C ASN A 199 -16.60 -4.72 -8.68
N GLU A 200 -17.51 -5.17 -7.82
CA GLU A 200 -17.35 -6.49 -7.23
C GLU A 200 -16.57 -7.30 -8.28
N PRO A 201 -15.48 -8.00 -7.91
CA PRO A 201 -14.74 -8.75 -8.90
C PRO A 201 -15.79 -9.54 -9.64
N VAL A 202 -16.07 -9.12 -10.89
CA VAL A 202 -16.93 -9.89 -11.76
C VAL A 202 -16.17 -11.20 -11.81
N ILE A 203 -16.72 -12.19 -11.09
CA ILE A 203 -16.30 -13.57 -11.20
C ILE A 203 -16.66 -13.90 -12.65
N ASN A 204 -15.81 -13.41 -13.53
CA ASN A 204 -15.85 -13.80 -14.91
C ASN A 204 -15.46 -15.27 -14.82
N ASN A 205 -16.39 -16.16 -15.11
CA ASN A 205 -16.21 -17.61 -15.17
C ASN A 205 -15.17 -18.00 -16.25
N GLN A 206 -14.31 -17.11 -16.64
CA GLN A 206 -13.20 -17.32 -17.55
C GLN A 206 -12.05 -17.93 -16.75
N ARG A 207 -11.78 -19.19 -16.99
CA ARG A 207 -10.58 -19.88 -16.51
C ARG A 207 -9.36 -19.22 -17.17
N LEU A 208 -8.70 -18.34 -16.43
CA LEU A 208 -7.46 -17.71 -16.90
C LEU A 208 -6.30 -18.69 -16.80
N HIS A 209 -5.37 -18.60 -17.75
CA HIS A 209 -4.13 -19.37 -17.76
C HIS A 209 -2.96 -18.43 -17.45
N ILE A 210 -2.33 -18.62 -16.29
CA ILE A 210 -1.36 -17.69 -15.71
C ILE A 210 0.02 -18.34 -15.63
N LEU A 211 1.05 -17.63 -16.12
CA LEU A 211 2.45 -18.03 -15.92
C LEU A 211 3.07 -17.16 -14.84
N VAL A 212 3.73 -17.77 -13.87
CA VAL A 212 4.36 -17.06 -12.75
C VAL A 212 5.84 -17.35 -12.67
N LEU A 213 6.65 -16.30 -12.58
CA LEU A 213 8.07 -16.35 -12.22
C LEU A 213 8.22 -15.90 -10.76
N GLU A 214 8.57 -16.84 -9.88
CA GLU A 214 8.71 -16.64 -8.45
C GLU A 214 9.61 -17.72 -7.87
N ASP A 215 10.55 -17.41 -6.98
CA ASP A 215 11.47 -18.38 -6.38
C ASP A 215 11.14 -18.70 -4.92
N GLU A 216 10.31 -17.89 -4.25
CA GLU A 216 9.93 -18.11 -2.85
C GLU A 216 8.79 -19.14 -2.72
N GLU A 217 9.07 -20.32 -2.15
CA GLU A 217 8.07 -21.40 -1.97
C GLU A 217 6.82 -20.98 -1.18
N ASN A 218 6.98 -20.08 -0.19
CA ASN A 218 5.85 -19.58 0.59
C ASN A 218 4.90 -18.74 -0.28
N ILE A 219 5.44 -17.93 -1.18
CA ILE A 219 4.66 -17.11 -2.11
C ILE A 219 3.98 -18.01 -3.14
N LEU A 220 4.68 -18.98 -3.69
CA LEU A 220 4.10 -19.97 -4.61
C LEU A 220 2.93 -20.71 -3.98
N THR A 221 3.08 -21.14 -2.71
CA THR A 221 2.01 -21.81 -1.97
C THR A 221 0.78 -20.91 -1.77
N LEU A 222 0.99 -19.63 -1.48
CA LEU A 222 -0.08 -18.64 -1.35
C LEU A 222 -0.80 -18.44 -2.69
N LEU A 223 -0.04 -18.20 -3.77
CA LEU A 223 -0.58 -17.99 -5.11
C LEU A 223 -1.36 -19.21 -5.62
N ALA A 224 -0.87 -20.43 -5.36
CA ALA A 224 -1.57 -21.65 -5.71
C ALA A 224 -2.97 -21.69 -5.08
N ARG A 225 -3.09 -21.45 -3.78
CA ARG A 225 -4.38 -21.41 -3.06
C ARG A 225 -5.32 -20.35 -3.60
N ILE A 226 -4.80 -19.17 -3.92
CA ILE A 226 -5.58 -18.08 -4.50
C ILE A 226 -6.10 -18.51 -5.88
N PHE A 227 -5.23 -18.95 -6.78
CA PHE A 227 -5.61 -19.32 -8.14
C PHE A 227 -6.56 -20.52 -8.19
N GLU A 228 -6.36 -21.53 -7.32
CA GLU A 228 -7.29 -22.65 -7.16
C GLU A 228 -8.68 -22.17 -6.71
N HIS A 229 -8.74 -21.22 -5.75
CA HIS A 229 -10.01 -20.66 -5.26
C HIS A 229 -10.80 -19.95 -6.39
N TYR A 230 -10.10 -19.24 -7.28
CA TYR A 230 -10.70 -18.54 -8.42
C TYR A 230 -10.85 -19.43 -9.68
N GLY A 231 -10.38 -20.68 -9.63
CA GLY A 231 -10.50 -21.63 -10.75
C GLY A 231 -9.57 -21.32 -11.93
N TYR A 232 -8.44 -20.65 -11.68
CA TYR A 232 -7.44 -20.32 -12.69
C TYR A 232 -6.49 -21.50 -12.93
N GLU A 233 -6.04 -21.67 -14.18
CA GLU A 233 -4.95 -22.58 -14.52
C GLU A 233 -3.63 -21.80 -14.38
N TYR A 234 -2.59 -22.44 -13.82
CA TYR A 234 -1.33 -21.74 -13.59
C TYR A 234 -0.12 -22.66 -13.78
N VAL A 235 0.99 -22.04 -14.15
CA VAL A 235 2.30 -22.68 -14.22
C VAL A 235 3.30 -21.83 -13.42
N PHE A 236 4.01 -22.45 -12.49
CA PHE A 236 5.07 -21.81 -11.71
C PHE A 236 6.45 -22.14 -12.28
N THR A 237 7.30 -21.13 -12.28
CA THR A 237 8.72 -21.25 -12.66
C THR A 237 9.57 -20.44 -11.67
N SER A 238 10.75 -20.94 -11.34
CA SER A 238 11.68 -20.31 -10.40
C SER A 238 12.84 -19.57 -11.06
N ASP A 239 12.88 -19.54 -12.40
CA ASP A 239 13.94 -18.87 -13.17
C ASP A 239 13.41 -18.42 -14.53
N GLY A 240 13.85 -17.24 -14.98
CA GLY A 240 13.37 -16.63 -16.22
C GLY A 240 13.62 -17.47 -17.48
N LYS A 241 14.68 -18.29 -17.52
CA LYS A 241 14.93 -19.18 -18.65
C LYS A 241 13.86 -20.25 -18.78
N ASN A 242 13.42 -20.80 -17.64
CA ASN A 242 12.32 -21.77 -17.61
C ASN A 242 11.00 -21.10 -17.94
N THR A 243 10.77 -19.87 -17.46
CA THR A 243 9.59 -19.07 -17.82
C THR A 243 9.47 -18.90 -19.33
N ILE A 244 10.55 -18.55 -20.02
CA ILE A 244 10.57 -18.37 -21.48
C ILE A 244 10.24 -19.70 -22.17
N LYS A 245 10.82 -20.82 -21.74
CA LYS A 245 10.55 -22.15 -22.32
C LYS A 245 9.09 -22.56 -22.17
N GLU A 246 8.51 -22.40 -20.98
CA GLU A 246 7.10 -22.73 -20.74
C GLU A 246 6.17 -21.82 -21.55
N TYR A 247 6.53 -20.54 -21.74
CA TYR A 247 5.79 -19.62 -22.58
C TYR A 247 5.82 -20.05 -24.07
N GLU A 248 6.99 -20.37 -24.63
CA GLU A 248 7.12 -20.88 -26.00
C GLU A 248 6.35 -22.18 -26.21
N LYS A 249 6.45 -23.11 -25.25
CA LYS A 249 5.72 -24.37 -25.26
C LYS A 249 4.21 -24.15 -25.29
N SER A 250 3.68 -23.25 -24.48
CA SER A 250 2.24 -22.96 -24.43
C SER A 250 1.70 -22.43 -25.76
N ILE A 251 2.49 -21.62 -26.48
CA ILE A 251 2.14 -21.15 -27.82
C ILE A 251 2.12 -22.32 -28.81
N CYS A 252 3.14 -23.20 -28.78
CA CYS A 252 3.21 -24.37 -29.65
C CYS A 252 2.07 -25.36 -29.42
N GLU A 253 1.60 -25.49 -28.19
CA GLU A 253 0.49 -26.37 -27.79
C GLU A 253 -0.90 -25.75 -28.06
N GLY A 254 -0.95 -24.48 -28.53
CA GLY A 254 -2.20 -23.77 -28.77
C GLY A 254 -2.96 -23.36 -27.50
N LYS A 255 -2.29 -23.30 -26.36
CA LYS A 255 -2.82 -22.86 -25.06
C LYS A 255 -1.98 -21.71 -24.50
N PRO A 256 -2.03 -20.52 -25.11
CA PRO A 256 -1.23 -19.39 -24.65
C PRO A 256 -1.64 -18.97 -23.23
N PHE A 257 -0.69 -18.37 -22.50
CA PHE A 257 -1.01 -17.72 -21.24
C PHE A 257 -1.72 -16.39 -21.47
N ASP A 258 -2.73 -16.12 -20.65
CA ASP A 258 -3.48 -14.85 -20.69
C ASP A 258 -2.69 -13.71 -20.07
N VAL A 259 -1.89 -14.02 -19.04
CA VAL A 259 -1.05 -13.05 -18.31
C VAL A 259 0.18 -13.73 -17.72
N VAL A 260 1.27 -12.97 -17.61
CA VAL A 260 2.51 -13.41 -16.95
C VAL A 260 2.79 -12.54 -15.73
N LEU A 261 2.87 -13.14 -14.55
CA LEU A 261 3.26 -12.48 -13.29
C LEU A 261 4.75 -12.71 -13.05
N LEU A 262 5.53 -11.64 -12.93
CA LEU A 262 7.00 -11.72 -12.93
C LEU A 262 7.60 -11.03 -11.71
N ASP A 263 8.24 -11.79 -10.84
CA ASP A 263 9.09 -11.21 -9.80
C ASP A 263 10.33 -10.57 -10.44
N LEU A 264 10.61 -9.33 -10.06
CA LEU A 264 11.79 -8.60 -10.54
C LEU A 264 13.09 -9.25 -10.10
N THR A 265 13.14 -9.79 -8.87
CA THR A 265 14.37 -10.20 -8.21
C THR A 265 14.41 -11.71 -8.04
N ILE A 266 15.15 -12.39 -8.91
CA ILE A 266 15.42 -13.82 -8.78
C ILE A 266 16.91 -14.00 -8.45
N PRO A 267 17.28 -14.41 -7.22
CA PRO A 267 18.67 -14.60 -6.81
C PRO A 267 19.41 -15.60 -7.69
N GLY A 268 20.51 -15.16 -8.33
CA GLY A 268 21.36 -16.03 -9.15
C GLY A 268 20.75 -16.48 -10.48
N GLY A 269 19.54 -16.00 -10.84
CA GLY A 269 18.83 -16.33 -12.07
C GLY A 269 18.49 -15.11 -12.92
N MET A 270 17.75 -15.35 -14.01
CA MET A 270 17.19 -14.30 -14.86
C MET A 270 15.94 -13.73 -14.20
N GLY A 271 15.98 -12.45 -13.79
CA GLY A 271 14.86 -11.76 -13.15
C GLY A 271 13.74 -11.35 -14.12
N GLY A 272 12.64 -10.85 -13.54
CA GLY A 272 11.41 -10.55 -14.30
C GLY A 272 11.57 -9.53 -15.42
N LYS A 273 12.36 -8.49 -15.23
CA LYS A 273 12.62 -7.47 -16.27
C LYS A 273 13.25 -8.05 -17.53
N GLU A 274 14.32 -8.82 -17.38
CA GLU A 274 15.02 -9.44 -18.51
C GLU A 274 14.16 -10.52 -19.16
N THR A 275 13.46 -11.31 -18.34
CA THR A 275 12.50 -12.32 -18.80
C THR A 275 11.42 -11.68 -19.66
N PHE A 276 10.80 -10.61 -19.20
CA PHE A 276 9.73 -9.93 -19.91
C PHE A 276 10.18 -9.37 -21.27
N LEU A 277 11.38 -8.76 -21.32
CA LEU A 277 11.94 -8.28 -22.59
C LEU A 277 12.14 -9.41 -23.60
N ASN A 278 12.47 -10.62 -23.16
CA ASN A 278 12.58 -11.77 -24.04
C ASN A 278 11.20 -12.31 -24.46
N LEU A 279 10.22 -12.35 -23.56
CA LEU A 279 8.84 -12.71 -23.89
C LEU A 279 8.24 -11.76 -24.95
N LYS A 280 8.52 -10.45 -24.87
CA LYS A 280 8.09 -9.46 -25.88
C LYS A 280 8.70 -9.70 -27.26
N LYS A 281 9.90 -10.27 -27.35
CA LYS A 281 10.48 -10.65 -28.65
C LYS A 281 9.73 -11.84 -29.30
N ILE A 282 9.18 -12.74 -28.48
CA ILE A 282 8.40 -13.90 -28.92
C ILE A 282 6.97 -13.46 -29.26
N ASN A 283 6.34 -12.69 -28.36
CA ASN A 283 5.00 -12.16 -28.55
C ASN A 283 4.95 -10.68 -28.09
N PRO A 284 4.92 -9.71 -29.00
CA PRO A 284 4.84 -8.29 -28.65
C PRO A 284 3.59 -7.89 -27.85
N LEU A 285 2.54 -8.72 -27.89
CA LEU A 285 1.27 -8.49 -27.20
C LEU A 285 1.19 -9.20 -25.84
N VAL A 286 2.30 -9.78 -25.34
CA VAL A 286 2.33 -10.45 -24.05
C VAL A 286 1.93 -9.48 -22.94
N LYS A 287 0.97 -9.88 -22.11
CA LYS A 287 0.50 -9.13 -20.97
C LYS A 287 1.35 -9.51 -19.75
N GLY A 288 2.14 -8.57 -19.25
CA GLY A 288 3.02 -8.79 -18.11
C GLY A 288 2.65 -7.93 -16.91
N VAL A 289 2.55 -8.55 -15.75
CA VAL A 289 2.40 -7.88 -14.46
C VAL A 289 3.72 -8.05 -13.71
N VAL A 290 4.34 -6.93 -13.35
CA VAL A 290 5.57 -6.95 -12.57
C VAL A 290 5.28 -6.97 -11.07
N SER A 291 6.03 -7.75 -10.32
CA SER A 291 5.91 -7.92 -8.88
C SER A 291 7.24 -7.67 -8.17
N SER A 292 7.23 -6.97 -7.04
CA SER A 292 8.42 -6.77 -6.20
C SER A 292 8.06 -6.46 -4.76
N GLY A 293 8.93 -6.86 -3.82
CA GLY A 293 8.87 -6.43 -2.41
C GLY A 293 9.40 -5.01 -2.18
N TYR A 294 9.99 -4.37 -3.22
CA TYR A 294 10.55 -3.03 -3.15
C TYR A 294 9.84 -2.12 -4.14
N SER A 295 9.04 -1.18 -3.62
CA SER A 295 8.36 -0.16 -4.45
C SER A 295 9.32 0.80 -5.17
N ASN A 296 10.57 0.88 -4.75
CA ASN A 296 11.61 1.81 -5.25
C ASN A 296 12.50 1.21 -6.36
N ASP A 297 12.18 0.05 -6.89
CA ASP A 297 12.87 -0.46 -8.08
C ASP A 297 12.46 0.38 -9.30
N ASP A 298 13.43 0.75 -10.13
CA ASP A 298 13.20 1.54 -11.35
C ASP A 298 12.15 0.88 -12.27
N ALA A 299 12.15 -0.44 -12.34
CA ALA A 299 11.17 -1.18 -13.13
C ALA A 299 9.76 -1.18 -12.51
N MET A 300 9.64 -1.02 -11.18
CA MET A 300 8.34 -0.83 -10.52
C MET A 300 7.81 0.60 -10.70
N SER A 301 8.69 1.60 -10.63
CA SER A 301 8.33 3.01 -10.79
C SER A 301 7.95 3.35 -12.23
N ASN A 302 8.68 2.80 -13.20
CA ASN A 302 8.55 3.08 -14.63
C ASN A 302 8.04 1.86 -15.44
N PHE A 303 7.21 1.01 -14.84
CA PHE A 303 6.78 -0.28 -15.43
C PHE A 303 6.19 -0.14 -16.85
N LEU A 304 5.48 0.97 -17.14
CA LEU A 304 4.94 1.26 -18.47
C LEU A 304 6.03 1.50 -19.52
N GLU A 305 7.16 2.12 -19.16
CA GLU A 305 8.28 2.35 -20.08
C GLU A 305 8.95 1.03 -20.48
N TYR A 306 8.98 0.06 -19.57
CA TYR A 306 9.42 -1.31 -19.86
C TYR A 306 8.36 -2.13 -20.59
N GLY A 307 7.14 -1.57 -20.71
CA GLY A 307 6.01 -2.15 -21.44
C GLY A 307 5.24 -3.20 -20.66
N PHE A 308 5.37 -3.25 -19.34
CA PHE A 308 4.48 -4.04 -18.47
C PHE A 308 3.07 -3.45 -18.49
N SER A 309 2.06 -4.30 -18.35
CA SER A 309 0.65 -3.89 -18.34
C SER A 309 0.22 -3.36 -16.97
N ALA A 310 0.80 -3.90 -15.90
CA ALA A 310 0.52 -3.48 -14.51
C ALA A 310 1.68 -3.84 -13.58
N ARG A 311 1.57 -3.37 -12.32
CA ARG A 311 2.51 -3.71 -11.25
C ARG A 311 1.75 -4.13 -9.99
N ILE A 312 2.37 -4.98 -9.16
CA ILE A 312 1.87 -5.41 -7.86
C ILE A 312 2.99 -5.37 -6.84
N ILE A 313 2.69 -4.89 -5.65
CA ILE A 313 3.65 -4.82 -4.54
C ILE A 313 3.45 -6.03 -3.63
N LYS A 314 4.54 -6.68 -3.24
CA LYS A 314 4.54 -7.75 -2.23
C LYS A 314 4.62 -7.12 -0.81
N PRO A 315 3.90 -7.65 0.20
CA PRO A 315 3.07 -8.85 0.18
C PRO A 315 1.75 -8.61 -0.57
N TYR A 316 1.26 -9.62 -1.28
CA TYR A 316 0.05 -9.53 -2.08
C TYR A 316 -1.20 -9.34 -1.21
N ASN A 317 -2.00 -8.32 -1.51
CA ASN A 317 -3.42 -8.31 -1.16
C ASN A 317 -4.16 -9.16 -2.21
N ILE A 318 -5.01 -10.08 -1.75
CA ILE A 318 -5.70 -11.04 -2.63
C ILE A 318 -6.62 -10.30 -3.62
N GLU A 319 -7.38 -9.33 -3.14
CA GLU A 319 -8.32 -8.56 -3.96
C GLU A 319 -7.59 -7.75 -5.02
N ASP A 320 -6.49 -7.07 -4.64
CA ASP A 320 -5.66 -6.30 -5.56
C ASP A 320 -5.00 -7.18 -6.63
N LEU A 321 -4.51 -8.36 -6.24
CA LEU A 321 -3.91 -9.31 -7.17
C LEU A 321 -4.92 -9.76 -8.24
N ILE A 322 -6.10 -10.20 -7.80
CA ILE A 322 -7.14 -10.71 -8.70
C ILE A 322 -7.69 -9.59 -9.57
N ARG A 323 -7.96 -8.41 -9.00
CA ARG A 323 -8.38 -7.24 -9.75
C ARG A 323 -7.37 -6.88 -10.84
N THR A 324 -6.09 -6.74 -10.50
CA THR A 324 -5.03 -6.39 -11.44
C THR A 324 -4.91 -7.39 -12.58
N ILE A 325 -4.92 -8.70 -12.26
CA ILE A 325 -4.88 -9.76 -13.27
C ILE A 325 -6.09 -9.65 -14.21
N THR A 326 -7.29 -9.49 -13.66
CA THR A 326 -8.54 -9.41 -14.44
C THR A 326 -8.60 -8.17 -15.33
N GLU A 327 -8.18 -7.01 -14.82
CA GLU A 327 -8.11 -5.76 -15.59
C GLU A 327 -7.13 -5.87 -16.76
N VAL A 328 -5.94 -6.40 -16.53
CA VAL A 328 -4.93 -6.61 -17.57
C VAL A 328 -5.44 -7.55 -18.68
N VAL A 329 -6.18 -8.59 -18.31
CA VAL A 329 -6.75 -9.52 -19.30
C VAL A 329 -7.93 -8.90 -20.05
N SER A 330 -8.75 -8.07 -19.38
CA SER A 330 -9.98 -7.48 -19.96
C SER A 330 -9.71 -6.29 -20.89
N CYS A 331 -8.55 -5.65 -20.82
CA CYS A 331 -8.22 -4.40 -21.54
C CYS A 331 -8.19 -4.51 -23.09
N GLU A 332 -8.40 -5.68 -23.70
CA GLU A 332 -8.44 -5.86 -25.15
C GLU A 332 -9.82 -5.71 -25.81
N LYS A 333 -10.91 -5.54 -25.03
CA LYS A 333 -12.27 -5.53 -25.61
C LYS A 333 -12.75 -4.16 -26.10
N GLN A 334 -11.91 -3.10 -26.05
CA GLN A 334 -12.33 -1.74 -26.45
C GLN A 334 -11.61 -1.17 -27.69
N GLN A 335 -10.82 -1.98 -28.41
CA GLN A 335 -10.20 -1.55 -29.69
C GLN A 335 -10.57 -2.48 -30.85
N ILE A 336 -11.86 -2.68 -31.10
CA ILE A 336 -12.39 -3.16 -32.40
C ILE A 336 -13.59 -2.29 -32.74
#